data_dc045028455ef16dd4c094469b6ac7e7
#
_entry.id   dc045028455ef16dd4c094469b6ac7e7
#
_cell.length_a   1.000
_cell.length_b   1.000
_cell.length_c   1.000
_cell.angle_alpha   90.00
_cell.angle_beta   90.00
_cell.angle_gamma   90.00
#
_symmetry.space_group_name_H-M   'P 1'
#
loop_
_entity.id
_entity.type
_entity.pdbx_description
1 polymer ?
#
loop_
_entity_poly.entity_id
_entity_poly.type
_entity_poly.pdbx_seq_one_letter_code
_entity_poly.pdbx_strand_id
1 'polypeptide(L)'
;MYYVRGCPSLERKVCPGVRRLLGKLERAGIPMGLVSGNFTRIGWKKVERAGLKRYFGLAAFADMGKDRAALLRLAIRQARRRGWITPGTRVSLVGDTPRDVEAARANGVMAVAVATGLCTRDELEAASPDIVVDDLRSLPAEALYLV
;
A
#
# COMPACT_ATOMS: atom_id res chain seq x y z
N MET A 1 6.85 1.70 4.20
CA MET A 1 6.15 2.09 2.95
C MET A 1 4.77 1.47 2.96
N TYR A 2 3.78 2.23 2.55
CA TYR A 2 2.38 1.82 2.59
C TYR A 2 1.74 1.92 1.21
N TYR A 3 0.98 0.91 0.82
CA TYR A 3 0.23 0.89 -0.43
C TYR A 3 -1.27 0.90 -0.14
N VAL A 4 -1.98 1.85 -0.75
CA VAL A 4 -3.45 1.85 -0.77
C VAL A 4 -3.91 1.73 -2.21
N ARG A 5 -4.54 0.61 -2.52
CA ARG A 5 -5.30 0.50 -3.75
C ARG A 5 -6.75 0.85 -3.42
N GLY A 6 -7.26 1.84 -4.15
CA GLY A 6 -8.52 2.44 -3.81
C GLY A 6 -9.71 1.49 -3.80
N CYS A 7 -10.60 1.72 -2.87
CA CYS A 7 -11.99 1.37 -3.07
C CYS A 7 -12.48 1.97 -4.38
N PRO A 8 -13.42 1.30 -5.10
CA PRO A 8 -14.00 1.84 -6.33
C PRO A 8 -14.62 3.23 -6.17
N SER A 9 -14.95 3.61 -4.95
CA SER A 9 -15.57 4.90 -4.62
C SER A 9 -14.63 5.84 -3.84
N LEU A 10 -13.33 5.81 -4.12
CA LEU A 10 -12.33 6.60 -3.39
C LEU A 10 -12.65 8.11 -3.37
N GLU A 11 -13.31 8.62 -4.40
CA GLU A 11 -13.72 10.03 -4.48
C GLU A 11 -14.82 10.41 -3.48
N ARG A 12 -15.66 9.45 -3.11
CA ARG A 12 -16.81 9.66 -2.22
C ARG A 12 -16.66 8.97 -0.88
N LYS A 13 -15.93 7.88 -0.85
CA LYS A 13 -15.87 7.01 0.31
C LYS A 13 -14.49 6.37 0.43
N VAL A 14 -13.85 6.63 1.54
CA VAL A 14 -12.57 6.01 1.86
C VAL A 14 -12.85 4.66 2.53
N CYS A 15 -12.03 3.64 2.25
CA CYS A 15 -12.16 2.33 2.89
C CYS A 15 -12.11 2.44 4.41
N PRO A 16 -12.91 1.63 5.14
CA PRO A 16 -12.91 1.67 6.60
C PRO A 16 -11.52 1.51 7.19
N GLY A 17 -11.15 2.42 8.09
CA GLY A 17 -9.87 2.38 8.81
C GLY A 17 -8.69 3.02 8.09
N VAL A 18 -8.82 3.44 6.83
CA VAL A 18 -7.70 4.04 6.08
C VAL A 18 -7.19 5.30 6.77
N ARG A 19 -8.05 6.26 7.05
CA ARG A 19 -7.64 7.53 7.67
C ARG A 19 -6.99 7.32 9.04
N ARG A 20 -7.56 6.42 9.83
CA ARG A 20 -7.02 6.09 11.15
C ARG A 20 -5.63 5.48 11.04
N LEU A 21 -5.46 4.52 10.15
CA LEU A 21 -4.17 3.85 9.95
C LEU A 21 -3.10 4.81 9.44
N LEU A 22 -3.41 5.60 8.40
CA LEU A 22 -2.48 6.58 7.86
C LEU A 22 -2.09 7.63 8.89
N GLY A 23 -3.06 8.10 9.69
CA GLY A 23 -2.80 9.05 10.77
C GLY A 23 -1.89 8.47 11.86
N LYS A 24 -2.07 7.20 12.21
CA LYS A 24 -1.20 6.53 13.18
C LYS A 24 0.23 6.38 12.66
N LEU A 25 0.38 5.99 11.39
CA LEU A 25 1.69 5.85 10.76
C LEU A 25 2.40 7.21 10.67
N GLU A 26 1.67 8.26 10.32
CA GLU A 26 2.22 9.62 10.26
C GLU A 26 2.71 10.07 11.65
N ARG A 27 1.93 9.86 12.70
CA ARG A 27 2.33 10.21 14.07
C ARG A 27 3.52 9.40 14.57
N ALA A 28 3.67 8.17 14.08
CA ALA A 28 4.82 7.33 14.40
C ALA A 28 6.07 7.67 13.55
N GLY A 29 5.96 8.63 12.63
CA GLY A 29 7.06 9.03 11.77
C GLY A 29 7.39 8.02 10.66
N ILE A 30 6.43 7.15 10.31
CA ILE A 30 6.65 6.12 9.29
C ILE A 30 6.36 6.69 7.90
N PRO A 31 7.36 6.71 7.01
CA PRO A 31 7.15 7.20 5.65
C PRO A 31 6.22 6.28 4.87
N MET A 32 5.40 6.88 4.01
CA MET A 32 4.40 6.16 3.23
C MET A 32 4.53 6.49 1.75
N GLY A 33 4.37 5.46 0.92
CA GLY A 33 4.33 5.58 -0.52
C GLY A 33 3.07 4.96 -1.09
N LEU A 34 2.70 5.39 -2.29
CA LEU A 34 1.53 4.89 -3.01
C LEU A 34 1.99 4.13 -4.25
N VAL A 35 1.45 2.93 -4.44
CA VAL A 35 1.60 2.16 -5.68
C VAL A 35 0.21 1.93 -6.24
N SER A 36 -0.03 2.33 -7.48
CA SER A 36 -1.38 2.32 -8.04
C SER A 36 -1.40 1.84 -9.48
N GLY A 37 -2.46 1.09 -9.84
CA GLY A 37 -2.75 0.71 -11.21
C GLY A 37 -3.36 1.84 -12.05
N ASN A 38 -3.59 3.01 -11.49
CA ASN A 38 -4.02 4.20 -12.23
C ASN A 38 -2.82 4.90 -12.88
N PHE A 39 -3.07 5.66 -13.95
CA PHE A 39 -2.06 6.56 -14.49
C PHE A 39 -1.82 7.72 -13.53
N THR A 40 -0.62 8.30 -13.58
CA THR A 40 -0.14 9.32 -12.63
C THR A 40 -1.16 10.44 -12.39
N ARG A 41 -1.66 11.06 -13.46
CA ARG A 41 -2.57 12.19 -13.34
C ARG A 41 -3.89 11.82 -12.67
N ILE A 42 -4.44 10.69 -13.06
CA ILE A 42 -5.72 10.20 -12.51
C ILE A 42 -5.53 9.73 -11.07
N GLY A 43 -4.46 9.03 -10.81
CA GLY A 43 -4.15 8.51 -9.48
C GLY A 43 -4.00 9.63 -8.45
N TRP A 44 -3.24 10.66 -8.76
CA TRP A 44 -3.08 11.81 -7.85
C TRP A 44 -4.39 12.55 -7.61
N LYS A 45 -5.22 12.73 -8.66
CA LYS A 45 -6.53 13.36 -8.49
C LYS A 45 -7.44 12.59 -7.55
N LYS A 46 -7.46 11.27 -7.66
CA LYS A 46 -8.25 10.41 -6.77
C LYS A 46 -7.81 10.53 -5.32
N VAL A 47 -6.51 10.46 -5.10
CA VAL A 47 -5.92 10.55 -3.76
C VAL A 47 -6.16 11.93 -3.15
N GLU A 48 -6.03 12.98 -3.94
CA GLU A 48 -6.27 14.35 -3.51
C GLU A 48 -7.75 14.57 -3.13
N ARG A 49 -8.68 14.09 -3.95
CA ARG A 49 -10.12 14.17 -3.66
C ARG A 49 -10.51 13.39 -2.41
N ALA A 50 -9.81 12.30 -2.13
CA ALA A 50 -10.01 11.53 -0.90
C ALA A 50 -9.41 12.22 0.34
N GLY A 51 -8.65 13.30 0.15
CA GLY A 51 -7.97 13.99 1.24
C GLY A 51 -6.77 13.23 1.80
N LEU A 52 -6.18 12.33 1.01
CA LEU A 52 -5.10 11.45 1.45
C LEU A 52 -3.71 11.82 0.90
N LYS A 53 -3.64 12.78 -0.03
CA LYS A 53 -2.40 13.11 -0.73
C LYS A 53 -1.24 13.45 0.23
N ARG A 54 -1.52 14.15 1.30
CA ARG A 54 -0.50 14.58 2.26
C ARG A 54 0.25 13.45 2.95
N TYR A 55 -0.36 12.26 2.99
CA TYR A 55 0.26 11.10 3.63
C TYR A 55 1.35 10.45 2.79
N PHE A 56 1.31 10.63 1.47
CA PHE A 56 2.19 9.91 0.56
C PHE A 56 3.33 10.81 0.06
N GLY A 57 4.54 10.52 0.49
CA GLY A 57 5.73 11.28 0.09
C GLY A 57 6.29 10.86 -1.26
N LEU A 58 5.86 9.69 -1.78
CA LEU A 58 6.21 9.23 -3.13
C LEU A 58 5.08 8.37 -3.69
N ALA A 59 5.10 8.18 -5.01
CA ALA A 59 4.13 7.32 -5.67
C ALA A 59 4.72 6.67 -6.93
N ALA A 60 4.24 5.47 -7.26
CA ALA A 60 4.50 4.81 -8.52
C ALA A 60 3.16 4.44 -9.16
N PHE A 61 2.95 4.90 -10.39
CA PHE A 61 1.70 4.73 -11.13
C PHE A 61 1.91 3.86 -12.38
N ALA A 62 0.81 3.37 -12.95
CA ALA A 62 0.83 2.40 -14.05
C ALA A 62 1.67 2.81 -15.26
N ASP A 63 1.78 4.10 -15.55
CA ASP A 63 2.60 4.61 -16.64
C ASP A 63 4.11 4.56 -16.38
N MET A 64 4.52 4.17 -15.18
CA MET A 64 5.93 4.12 -14.77
C MET A 64 6.54 2.72 -14.82
N GLY A 65 5.75 1.67 -15.04
CA GLY A 65 6.26 0.30 -15.07
C GLY A 65 5.28 -0.68 -15.71
N LYS A 66 5.79 -1.83 -16.12
CA LYS A 66 5.04 -2.82 -16.90
C LYS A 66 4.02 -3.62 -16.07
N ASP A 67 4.28 -3.81 -14.78
CA ASP A 67 3.42 -4.58 -13.89
C ASP A 67 3.53 -4.08 -12.44
N ARG A 68 2.73 -4.67 -11.56
CA ARG A 68 2.68 -4.27 -10.14
C ARG A 68 4.03 -4.45 -9.44
N ALA A 69 4.72 -5.55 -9.72
CA ALA A 69 6.03 -5.82 -9.12
C ALA A 69 7.07 -4.77 -9.54
N ALA A 70 7.04 -4.34 -10.81
CA ALA A 70 7.94 -3.30 -11.31
C ALA A 70 7.63 -1.94 -10.67
N LEU A 71 6.36 -1.61 -10.46
CA LEU A 71 5.96 -0.37 -9.77
C LEU A 71 6.42 -0.37 -8.31
N LEU A 72 6.27 -1.49 -7.62
CA LEU A 72 6.73 -1.60 -6.24
C LEU A 72 8.26 -1.48 -6.16
N ARG A 73 8.97 -2.11 -7.09
CA ARG A 73 10.44 -2.00 -7.16
C ARG A 73 10.87 -0.56 -7.34
N LEU A 74 10.19 0.19 -8.21
CA LEU A 74 10.47 1.61 -8.42
C LEU A 74 10.22 2.42 -7.15
N ALA A 75 9.10 2.18 -6.47
CA ALA A 75 8.78 2.87 -5.23
C ALA A 75 9.82 2.59 -4.13
N ILE A 76 10.27 1.33 -4.01
CA ILE A 76 11.32 0.95 -3.06
C ILE A 76 12.63 1.67 -3.39
N ARG A 77 12.99 1.74 -4.67
CA ARG A 77 14.20 2.44 -5.11
C ARG A 77 14.15 3.93 -4.75
N GLN A 78 13.02 4.57 -4.97
CA GLN A 78 12.82 5.97 -4.58
C GLN A 78 12.91 6.15 -3.06
N ALA A 79 12.32 5.25 -2.30
CA ALA A 79 12.38 5.27 -0.84
C ALA A 79 13.82 5.14 -0.33
N ARG A 80 14.61 4.27 -0.94
CA ARG A 80 16.04 4.15 -0.61
C ARG A 80 16.81 5.43 -0.89
N ARG A 81 16.56 6.06 -2.02
CA ARG A 81 17.21 7.34 -2.37
C ARG A 81 16.88 8.45 -1.39
N ARG A 82 15.71 8.40 -0.78
CA ARG A 82 15.30 9.37 0.24
C ARG A 82 15.77 9.03 1.64
N GLY A 83 16.48 7.92 1.80
CA GLY A 83 16.95 7.48 3.10
C GLY A 83 15.87 6.86 3.98
N TRP A 84 14.70 6.52 3.43
CA TRP A 84 13.60 5.89 4.19
C TRP A 84 13.88 4.43 4.50
N ILE A 85 14.64 3.77 3.66
CA ILE A 85 14.97 2.35 3.78
C ILE A 85 16.47 2.19 3.98
N THR A 86 16.84 1.57 5.11
CA THR A 86 18.20 1.19 5.44
C THR A 86 18.25 -0.32 5.70
N PRO A 87 19.42 -0.95 5.80
CA PRO A 87 19.50 -2.36 6.19
C PRO A 87 18.73 -2.61 7.50
N GLY A 88 17.86 -3.60 7.51
CA GLY A 88 17.01 -3.91 8.66
C GLY A 88 15.67 -3.18 8.72
N THR A 89 15.41 -2.23 7.83
CA THR A 89 14.10 -1.58 7.76
C THR A 89 13.05 -2.56 7.24
N ARG A 90 11.96 -2.72 7.98
CA ARG A 90 10.81 -3.47 7.49
C ARG A 90 10.03 -2.64 6.48
N VAL A 91 9.77 -3.22 5.32
CA VAL A 91 8.92 -2.64 4.29
C VAL A 91 7.69 -3.52 4.13
N SER A 92 6.51 -2.90 4.13
CA SER A 92 5.25 -3.61 3.99
C SER A 92 4.47 -3.06 2.81
N LEU A 93 3.86 -3.95 2.02
CA LEU A 93 2.91 -3.61 0.98
C LEU A 93 1.52 -4.04 1.45
N VAL A 94 0.60 -3.10 1.50
CA VAL A 94 -0.81 -3.36 1.83
C VAL A 94 -1.65 -3.27 0.57
N GLY A 95 -2.35 -4.34 0.25
CA GLY A 95 -3.16 -4.39 -0.96
C GLY A 95 -4.37 -5.31 -0.82
N ASP A 96 -5.23 -5.28 -1.84
CA ASP A 96 -6.51 -5.98 -1.83
C ASP A 96 -6.64 -7.07 -2.89
N THR A 97 -5.54 -7.41 -3.57
CA THR A 97 -5.55 -8.44 -4.61
C THR A 97 -4.37 -9.41 -4.46
N PRO A 98 -4.49 -10.63 -5.04
CA PRO A 98 -3.35 -11.56 -5.09
C PRO A 98 -2.13 -10.98 -5.80
N ARG A 99 -2.33 -10.08 -6.78
CA ARG A 99 -1.24 -9.41 -7.49
C ARG A 99 -0.38 -8.56 -6.56
N ASP A 100 -1.00 -7.95 -5.55
CA ASP A 100 -0.27 -7.18 -4.55
C ASP A 100 0.60 -8.10 -3.70
N VAL A 101 0.08 -9.27 -3.33
CA VAL A 101 0.85 -10.27 -2.59
C VAL A 101 2.03 -10.78 -3.40
N GLU A 102 1.82 -11.08 -4.68
CA GLU A 102 2.87 -11.51 -5.59
C GLU A 102 3.95 -10.44 -5.77
N ALA A 103 3.53 -9.18 -5.91
CA ALA A 103 4.46 -8.06 -6.03
C ALA A 103 5.32 -7.88 -4.79
N ALA A 104 4.74 -8.00 -3.61
CA ALA A 104 5.46 -7.94 -2.35
C ALA A 104 6.49 -9.07 -2.26
N ARG A 105 6.09 -10.29 -2.60
CA ARG A 105 6.98 -11.45 -2.58
C ARG A 105 8.14 -11.28 -3.58
N ALA A 106 7.84 -10.83 -4.79
CA ALA A 106 8.86 -10.62 -5.82
C ALA A 106 9.91 -9.57 -5.40
N ASN A 107 9.57 -8.68 -4.49
CA ASN A 107 10.46 -7.64 -3.98
C ASN A 107 10.98 -7.90 -2.56
N GLY A 108 10.66 -9.05 -1.98
CA GLY A 108 11.15 -9.42 -0.66
C GLY A 108 10.62 -8.55 0.48
N VAL A 109 9.42 -7.99 0.33
CA VAL A 109 8.78 -7.18 1.36
C VAL A 109 7.57 -7.90 1.95
N MET A 110 7.11 -7.45 3.11
CA MET A 110 5.98 -8.06 3.78
C MET A 110 4.68 -7.79 3.01
N ALA A 111 3.91 -8.86 2.78
CA ALA A 111 2.62 -8.78 2.09
C ALA A 111 1.48 -8.76 3.10
N VAL A 112 0.70 -7.69 3.09
CA VAL A 112 -0.50 -7.53 3.91
C VAL A 112 -1.71 -7.43 3.00
N ALA A 113 -2.60 -8.42 3.07
CA ALA A 113 -3.80 -8.47 2.25
C ALA A 113 -5.03 -8.02 3.04
N VAL A 114 -5.86 -7.22 2.40
CA VAL A 114 -7.07 -6.64 3.00
C VAL A 114 -8.27 -6.99 2.13
N ALA A 115 -9.25 -7.68 2.70
CA ALA A 115 -10.42 -8.21 1.97
C ALA A 115 -11.54 -7.18 1.83
N THR A 116 -11.20 -5.93 1.48
CA THR A 116 -12.18 -4.84 1.27
C THR A 116 -12.44 -4.53 -0.20
N GLY A 117 -11.71 -5.18 -1.11
CA GLY A 117 -11.88 -5.03 -2.55
C GLY A 117 -12.80 -6.08 -3.13
N LEU A 118 -12.57 -6.42 -4.40
CA LEU A 118 -13.37 -7.41 -5.12
C LEU A 118 -12.99 -8.85 -4.78
N CYS A 119 -11.82 -9.06 -4.16
CA CYS A 119 -11.33 -10.40 -3.82
C CYS A 119 -11.81 -10.81 -2.44
N THR A 120 -12.18 -12.08 -2.32
CA THR A 120 -12.57 -12.68 -1.05
C THR A 120 -11.32 -12.95 -0.20
N ARG A 121 -11.55 -13.15 1.10
CA ARG A 121 -10.48 -13.56 2.01
C ARG A 121 -9.81 -14.85 1.56
N ASP A 122 -10.60 -15.83 1.11
CA ASP A 122 -10.08 -17.12 0.64
C ASP A 122 -9.15 -16.96 -0.57
N GLU A 123 -9.54 -16.10 -1.52
CA GLU A 123 -8.70 -15.80 -2.69
C GLU A 123 -7.38 -15.14 -2.28
N LEU A 124 -7.41 -14.27 -1.29
CA LEU A 124 -6.20 -13.61 -0.77
C LEU A 124 -5.33 -14.58 0.00
N GLU A 125 -5.91 -15.45 0.82
CA GLU A 125 -5.18 -16.48 1.55
C GLU A 125 -4.50 -17.47 0.62
N ALA A 126 -5.12 -17.79 -0.52
CA ALA A 126 -4.53 -18.65 -1.53
C ALA A 126 -3.22 -18.11 -2.10
N ALA A 127 -3.02 -16.80 -2.08
CA ALA A 127 -1.76 -16.16 -2.50
C ALA A 127 -0.68 -16.18 -1.42
N SER A 128 -1.01 -16.65 -0.22
CA SER A 128 -0.11 -16.77 0.94
C SER A 128 0.52 -15.43 1.38
N PRO A 129 -0.29 -14.42 1.73
CA PRO A 129 0.23 -13.20 2.32
C PRO A 129 0.78 -13.46 3.72
N ASP A 130 1.63 -12.56 4.21
CA ASP A 130 2.13 -12.65 5.58
C ASP A 130 1.03 -12.33 6.60
N ILE A 131 0.16 -11.38 6.25
CA ILE A 131 -1.00 -11.00 7.07
C ILE A 131 -2.21 -10.87 6.15
N VAL A 132 -3.37 -11.35 6.60
CA VAL A 132 -4.65 -11.09 5.95
C VAL A 132 -5.63 -10.59 6.99
N VAL A 133 -6.35 -9.51 6.65
CA VAL A 133 -7.40 -8.91 7.51
C VAL A 133 -8.65 -8.65 6.68
N ASP A 134 -9.80 -8.60 7.34
CA ASP A 134 -11.06 -8.32 6.65
C ASP A 134 -11.15 -6.85 6.22
N ASP A 135 -10.64 -5.93 7.06
CA ASP A 135 -10.47 -4.53 6.70
C ASP A 135 -9.35 -3.89 7.54
N LEU A 136 -9.00 -2.64 7.21
CA LEU A 136 -7.90 -1.93 7.88
C LEU A 136 -8.16 -1.60 9.34
N ARG A 137 -9.39 -1.67 9.80
CA ARG A 137 -9.71 -1.46 11.22
C ARG A 137 -9.14 -2.58 12.10
N SER A 138 -8.97 -3.77 11.52
CA SER A 138 -8.40 -4.93 12.19
C SER A 138 -6.87 -4.99 12.12
N LEU A 139 -6.22 -4.04 11.42
CA LEU A 139 -4.79 -4.02 11.23
C LEU A 139 -4.12 -3.04 12.18
N PRO A 140 -3.34 -3.52 13.18
CA PRO A 140 -2.56 -2.61 14.01
C PRO A 140 -1.44 -1.97 13.19
N ALA A 141 -1.25 -0.66 13.35
CA ALA A 141 -0.22 0.07 12.61
C ALA A 141 1.18 -0.51 12.85
N GLU A 142 1.44 -0.96 14.08
CA GLU A 142 2.72 -1.55 14.48
C GLU A 142 3.10 -2.79 13.68
N ALA A 143 2.11 -3.55 13.20
CA ALA A 143 2.35 -4.74 12.39
C ALA A 143 3.06 -4.42 11.07
N LEU A 144 3.01 -3.18 10.61
CA LEU A 144 3.59 -2.75 9.35
C LEU A 144 5.07 -2.37 9.44
N TYR A 145 5.56 -2.00 10.61
CA TYR A 145 6.92 -1.47 10.76
C TYR A 145 7.73 -2.04 11.93
N LEU A 146 7.10 -2.64 12.92
CA LEU A 146 7.84 -3.31 14.00
C LEU A 146 8.28 -4.71 13.57
N VAL A 147 9.48 -5.02 13.91
CA VAL A 147 10.08 -6.33 13.62
C VAL A 147 9.69 -7.34 14.71
#